data_eb4aac85f4d903c74e0ceafba17e4cdd
#
_entry.id   eb4aac85f4d903c74e0ceafba17e4cdd
#
_cell.length_a   1.000
_cell.length_b   1.000
_cell.length_c   1.000
_cell.angle_alpha   90.00
_cell.angle_beta   90.00
_cell.angle_gamma   90.00
#
_symmetry.space_group_name_H-M   'P 1'
#
loop_
_entity.id
_entity.type
_entity.pdbx_description
1 polymer ?
#
loop_
_entity_poly.entity_id
_entity_poly.type
_entity_poly.pdbx_seq_one_letter_code
_entity_poly.pdbx_strand_id
1 'polypeptide(L)'
;MSFVVVETFAHSMMATLSQTKELLRRADAVCFDVDSTVIKEEGIDELAKFCGVGDAVTEMTRNAMGGSMTFKTALTERLSIIRCSREQVNKLITDHPPQLTPGIRELVEHLHQRNIKVFLISGGFRCIVEHVAAQLNIPLHHVYANRLKFYFNGEYAGFDESQPTAESGGKGKVISMLKEQYGFKTVVMIGDGATDLEACPPASAFIGFGGNVIRPQVKERSSWYVTSFGELLKELEKI
;
A
#
# COMPACT_ATOMS: atom_id res chain seq x y z
N MET A 1 18.25 3.84 49.65
CA MET A 1 16.91 3.94 49.02
C MET A 1 17.11 3.91 47.50
N SER A 2 16.96 2.72 46.91
CA SER A 2 17.14 2.51 45.47
C SER A 2 15.78 2.66 44.81
N PHE A 3 15.63 3.67 43.93
CA PHE A 3 14.46 3.78 43.09
C PHE A 3 14.61 2.79 41.91
N VAL A 4 13.79 1.76 41.92
CA VAL A 4 13.60 0.87 40.79
C VAL A 4 12.68 1.62 39.83
N VAL A 5 13.25 2.09 38.71
CA VAL A 5 12.46 2.60 37.57
C VAL A 5 11.87 1.39 36.88
N VAL A 6 10.58 1.17 37.07
CA VAL A 6 9.81 0.20 36.29
C VAL A 6 9.52 0.83 34.94
N GLU A 7 10.34 0.53 33.95
CA GLU A 7 10.01 0.79 32.52
C GLU A 7 8.84 -0.11 32.12
N THR A 8 7.65 0.45 32.15
CA THR A 8 6.46 -0.15 31.52
C THR A 8 6.62 -0.08 30.02
N PHE A 9 7.22 -1.08 29.41
CA PHE A 9 7.12 -1.33 27.99
C PHE A 9 5.66 -1.66 27.69
N ALA A 10 4.92 -0.67 27.16
CA ALA A 10 3.66 -0.92 26.51
C ALA A 10 3.96 -1.71 25.21
N HIS A 11 4.07 -3.03 25.32
CA HIS A 11 3.95 -3.92 24.18
C HIS A 11 2.52 -3.74 23.68
N SER A 12 2.35 -2.96 22.60
CA SER A 12 1.13 -3.02 21.80
C SER A 12 1.00 -4.48 21.37
N MET A 13 0.14 -5.24 22.06
CA MET A 13 -0.07 -6.66 21.74
C MET A 13 -0.72 -6.71 20.36
N MET A 14 0.08 -7.06 19.34
CA MET A 14 -0.47 -7.40 18.03
C MET A 14 -1.52 -8.50 18.19
N ALA A 15 -2.63 -8.37 17.47
CA ALA A 15 -3.67 -9.40 17.45
C ALA A 15 -3.04 -10.76 17.10
N THR A 16 -3.49 -11.84 17.75
CA THR A 16 -3.05 -13.20 17.42
C THR A 16 -3.56 -13.61 16.03
N LEU A 17 -3.02 -14.70 15.47
CA LEU A 17 -3.50 -15.25 14.19
C LEU A 17 -5.03 -15.48 14.22
N SER A 18 -5.56 -16.06 15.27
CA SER A 18 -7.00 -16.31 15.42
C SER A 18 -7.81 -15.01 15.46
N GLN A 19 -7.33 -14.02 16.22
CA GLN A 19 -7.96 -12.70 16.29
C GLN A 19 -7.89 -11.97 14.95
N THR A 20 -6.76 -12.02 14.23
CA THR A 20 -6.60 -11.42 12.91
C THR A 20 -7.59 -12.00 11.90
N LYS A 21 -7.77 -13.32 11.90
CA LYS A 21 -8.75 -14.00 11.07
C LYS A 21 -10.19 -13.58 11.40
N GLU A 22 -10.51 -13.49 12.68
CA GLU A 22 -11.83 -13.03 13.14
C GLU A 22 -12.07 -11.57 12.72
N LEU A 23 -11.07 -10.70 12.87
CA LEU A 23 -11.16 -9.30 12.44
C LEU A 23 -11.36 -9.17 10.92
N LEU A 24 -10.73 -10.02 10.11
CA LEU A 24 -10.99 -10.04 8.66
C LEU A 24 -12.43 -10.44 8.36
N ARG A 25 -12.95 -11.49 9.01
CA ARG A 25 -14.33 -11.96 8.80
C ARG A 25 -15.39 -10.91 9.15
N ARG A 26 -15.10 -10.03 10.10
CA ARG A 26 -16.00 -8.99 10.63
C ARG A 26 -15.59 -7.57 10.24
N ALA A 27 -14.73 -7.43 9.24
CA ALA A 27 -14.23 -6.13 8.81
C ALA A 27 -15.36 -5.26 8.23
N ASP A 28 -15.39 -3.99 8.60
CA ASP A 28 -16.19 -2.96 7.93
C ASP A 28 -15.53 -2.57 6.61
N ALA A 29 -14.18 -2.55 6.61
CA ALA A 29 -13.38 -2.23 5.46
C ALA A 29 -12.06 -3.01 5.42
N VAL A 30 -11.60 -3.30 4.21
CA VAL A 30 -10.27 -3.84 3.92
C VAL A 30 -9.52 -2.83 3.05
N CYS A 31 -8.34 -2.46 3.52
CA CYS A 31 -7.41 -1.58 2.80
C CYS A 31 -6.28 -2.41 2.23
N PHE A 32 -5.99 -2.25 0.95
CA PHE A 32 -4.89 -2.93 0.28
C PHE A 32 -3.80 -1.94 -0.09
N ASP A 33 -2.55 -2.32 0.11
CA ASP A 33 -1.46 -1.78 -0.68
C ASP A 33 -1.59 -2.22 -2.14
N VAL A 34 -0.96 -1.48 -3.06
CA VAL A 34 -1.10 -1.77 -4.50
C VAL A 34 0.17 -2.39 -5.07
N ASP A 35 1.29 -1.67 -5.00
CA ASP A 35 2.57 -2.14 -5.53
C ASP A 35 2.99 -3.45 -4.84
N SER A 36 3.43 -4.44 -5.59
CA SER A 36 3.82 -5.77 -5.09
C SER A 36 2.75 -6.51 -4.26
N THR A 37 1.54 -5.96 -4.11
CA THR A 37 0.40 -6.58 -3.40
C THR A 37 -0.77 -6.82 -4.36
N VAL A 38 -1.54 -5.80 -4.71
CA VAL A 38 -2.67 -5.93 -5.67
C VAL A 38 -2.19 -6.14 -7.09
N ILE A 39 -1.08 -5.50 -7.45
CA ILE A 39 -0.35 -5.73 -8.71
C ILE A 39 0.99 -6.39 -8.42
N LYS A 40 1.57 -7.01 -9.45
CA LYS A 40 2.85 -7.72 -9.33
C LYS A 40 4.04 -6.77 -9.29
N GLU A 41 3.91 -5.62 -9.94
CA GLU A 41 4.97 -4.66 -10.20
C GLU A 41 5.10 -3.61 -9.08
N GLU A 42 6.25 -2.91 -9.10
CA GLU A 42 6.48 -1.65 -8.40
C GLU A 42 6.30 -0.50 -9.41
N GLY A 43 5.26 0.31 -9.27
CA GLY A 43 4.87 1.32 -10.26
C GLY A 43 5.96 2.34 -10.57
N ILE A 44 6.73 2.76 -9.55
CA ILE A 44 7.83 3.71 -9.77
C ILE A 44 9.00 3.11 -10.56
N ASP A 45 9.28 1.82 -10.36
CA ASP A 45 10.36 1.13 -11.08
C ASP A 45 9.97 0.90 -12.54
N GLU A 46 8.71 0.54 -12.80
CA GLU A 46 8.20 0.41 -14.16
C GLU A 46 8.22 1.76 -14.90
N LEU A 47 7.84 2.84 -14.20
CA LEU A 47 7.91 4.20 -14.78
C LEU A 47 9.37 4.61 -15.08
N ALA A 48 10.30 4.31 -14.18
CA ALA A 48 11.72 4.59 -14.38
C ALA A 48 12.30 3.81 -15.58
N LYS A 49 11.96 2.54 -15.72
CA LYS A 49 12.36 1.70 -16.87
C LYS A 49 11.77 2.25 -18.17
N PHE A 50 10.49 2.59 -18.17
CA PHE A 50 9.81 3.14 -19.34
C PHE A 50 10.42 4.48 -19.79
N CYS A 51 10.87 5.31 -18.85
CA CYS A 51 11.58 6.56 -19.12
C CYS A 51 13.08 6.37 -19.44
N GLY A 52 13.61 5.15 -19.45
CA GLY A 52 15.01 4.84 -19.78
C GLY A 52 16.00 5.17 -18.66
N VAL A 53 15.55 5.35 -17.41
CA VAL A 53 16.39 5.72 -16.25
C VAL A 53 16.33 4.70 -15.12
N GLY A 54 15.90 3.48 -15.40
CA GLY A 54 15.73 2.42 -14.40
C GLY A 54 16.99 2.14 -13.59
N ASP A 55 18.16 2.03 -14.23
CA ASP A 55 19.45 1.77 -13.56
C ASP A 55 19.81 2.90 -12.60
N ALA A 56 19.63 4.17 -13.01
CA ALA A 56 19.94 5.34 -12.17
C ALA A 56 19.04 5.39 -10.92
N VAL A 57 17.77 5.07 -11.05
CA VAL A 57 16.82 5.01 -9.93
C VAL A 57 17.16 3.84 -8.99
N THR A 58 17.52 2.68 -9.53
CA THR A 58 17.96 1.51 -8.74
C THR A 58 19.21 1.82 -7.94
N GLU A 59 20.21 2.46 -8.55
CA GLU A 59 21.44 2.86 -7.88
C GLU A 59 21.19 3.87 -6.76
N MET A 60 20.37 4.90 -7.03
CA MET A 60 19.93 5.88 -6.03
C MET A 60 19.24 5.18 -4.84
N THR A 61 18.30 4.27 -5.10
CA THR A 61 17.59 3.53 -4.06
C THR A 61 18.54 2.69 -3.19
N ARG A 62 19.54 2.04 -3.81
CA ARG A 62 20.57 1.26 -3.09
C ARG A 62 21.41 2.15 -2.18
N ASN A 63 21.82 3.32 -2.66
CA ASN A 63 22.61 4.27 -1.88
C ASN A 63 21.80 4.87 -0.72
N ALA A 64 20.50 5.07 -0.91
CA ALA A 64 19.57 5.58 0.11
C ALA A 64 19.32 4.57 1.25
N MET A 65 19.36 3.27 0.97
CA MET A 65 19.14 2.21 1.98
C MET A 65 20.18 2.19 3.11
N GLY A 66 21.33 2.85 2.94
CA GLY A 66 22.38 2.98 3.97
C GLY A 66 22.20 4.17 4.91
N GLY A 67 21.19 5.02 4.75
CA GLY A 67 21.00 6.26 5.49
C GLY A 67 19.60 6.46 6.07
N SER A 68 19.42 7.55 6.82
CA SER A 68 18.16 7.93 7.46
C SER A 68 17.22 8.70 6.52
N MET A 69 17.14 8.33 5.24
CA MET A 69 16.32 9.04 4.25
C MET A 69 14.83 8.79 4.51
N THR A 70 14.03 9.87 4.57
CA THR A 70 12.58 9.74 4.71
C THR A 70 11.93 9.24 3.42
N PHE A 71 10.73 8.65 3.53
CA PHE A 71 9.95 8.21 2.36
C PHE A 71 9.77 9.36 1.34
N LYS A 72 9.37 10.55 1.84
CA LYS A 72 9.17 11.74 0.99
C LYS A 72 10.44 12.16 0.27
N THR A 73 11.58 12.17 0.95
CA THR A 73 12.86 12.52 0.33
C THR A 73 13.22 11.50 -0.76
N ALA A 74 13.10 10.20 -0.47
CA ALA A 74 13.37 9.15 -1.45
C ALA A 74 12.44 9.22 -2.68
N LEU A 75 11.17 9.54 -2.48
CA LEU A 75 10.21 9.75 -3.56
C LEU A 75 10.60 10.96 -4.41
N THR A 76 10.94 12.10 -3.78
CA THR A 76 11.36 13.34 -4.45
C THR A 76 12.59 13.10 -5.31
N GLU A 77 13.62 12.45 -4.76
CA GLU A 77 14.86 12.19 -5.49
C GLU A 77 14.65 11.25 -6.67
N ARG A 78 13.92 10.15 -6.49
CA ARG A 78 13.58 9.23 -7.59
C ARG A 78 12.81 9.94 -8.71
N LEU A 79 11.81 10.74 -8.36
CA LEU A 79 11.05 11.51 -9.35
C LEU A 79 11.86 12.61 -10.03
N SER A 80 12.86 13.18 -9.35
CA SER A 80 13.78 14.16 -9.96
C SER A 80 14.67 13.55 -11.05
N ILE A 81 14.96 12.25 -10.96
CA ILE A 81 15.67 11.46 -11.97
C ILE A 81 14.71 11.09 -13.12
N ILE A 82 13.52 10.60 -12.78
CA ILE A 82 12.54 10.08 -13.76
C ILE A 82 11.98 11.20 -14.63
N ARG A 83 11.51 12.31 -14.04
CA ARG A 83 10.94 13.48 -14.70
C ARG A 83 9.99 13.12 -15.86
N CYS A 84 9.14 12.11 -15.66
CA CYS A 84 8.21 11.61 -16.67
C CYS A 84 7.24 12.70 -17.15
N SER A 85 6.96 12.74 -18.45
CA SER A 85 5.86 13.53 -18.99
C SER A 85 4.52 12.85 -18.78
N ARG A 86 3.43 13.63 -18.87
CA ARG A 86 2.06 13.08 -18.84
C ARG A 86 1.86 12.03 -19.94
N GLU A 87 2.42 12.27 -21.13
CA GLU A 87 2.33 11.33 -22.26
C GLU A 87 3.03 10.02 -21.95
N GLN A 88 4.22 10.05 -21.34
CA GLN A 88 4.94 8.84 -20.95
C GLN A 88 4.17 8.02 -19.91
N VAL A 89 3.56 8.67 -18.90
CA VAL A 89 2.71 7.99 -17.93
C VAL A 89 1.51 7.33 -18.59
N ASN A 90 0.82 8.05 -19.48
CA ASN A 90 -0.33 7.50 -20.22
C ASN A 90 0.07 6.31 -21.10
N LYS A 91 1.19 6.42 -21.81
CA LYS A 91 1.73 5.33 -22.62
C LYS A 91 2.13 4.13 -21.78
N LEU A 92 2.78 4.32 -20.63
CA LEU A 92 3.08 3.22 -19.73
C LEU A 92 1.82 2.44 -19.37
N ILE A 93 0.74 3.13 -18.96
CA ILE A 93 -0.51 2.49 -18.54
C ILE A 93 -1.18 1.76 -19.74
N THR A 94 -1.07 2.30 -20.96
CA THR A 94 -1.69 1.73 -22.15
C THR A 94 -0.89 0.55 -22.70
N ASP A 95 0.42 0.70 -22.83
CA ASP A 95 1.29 -0.27 -23.50
C ASP A 95 1.75 -1.40 -22.55
N HIS A 96 1.86 -1.07 -21.27
CA HIS A 96 2.27 -1.98 -20.20
C HIS A 96 1.33 -1.88 -18.99
N PRO A 97 0.05 -2.26 -19.14
CA PRO A 97 -0.92 -2.16 -18.06
C PRO A 97 -0.49 -2.99 -16.84
N PRO A 98 -0.70 -2.47 -15.63
CA PRO A 98 -0.39 -3.20 -14.39
C PRO A 98 -1.07 -4.56 -14.36
N GLN A 99 -0.31 -5.58 -13.96
CA GLN A 99 -0.81 -6.95 -13.90
C GLN A 99 -1.35 -7.27 -12.51
N LEU A 100 -2.62 -7.59 -12.45
CA LEU A 100 -3.25 -8.00 -11.19
C LEU A 100 -2.60 -9.28 -10.64
N THR A 101 -2.37 -9.28 -9.35
CA THR A 101 -1.95 -10.49 -8.61
C THR A 101 -3.07 -11.54 -8.66
N PRO A 102 -2.74 -12.81 -8.95
CA PRO A 102 -3.74 -13.87 -9.02
C PRO A 102 -4.61 -13.95 -7.75
N GLY A 103 -5.92 -14.09 -7.93
CA GLY A 103 -6.90 -14.20 -6.84
C GLY A 103 -7.38 -12.88 -6.24
N ILE A 104 -6.79 -11.73 -6.61
CA ILE A 104 -7.23 -10.44 -6.06
C ILE A 104 -8.64 -10.07 -6.55
N ARG A 105 -8.97 -10.36 -7.82
CA ARG A 105 -10.30 -10.07 -8.37
C ARG A 105 -11.38 -10.82 -7.61
N GLU A 106 -11.20 -12.10 -7.43
CA GLU A 106 -12.11 -12.97 -6.70
C GLU A 106 -12.27 -12.54 -5.24
N LEU A 107 -11.17 -12.14 -4.61
CA LEU A 107 -11.19 -11.65 -3.24
C LEU A 107 -11.98 -10.34 -3.11
N VAL A 108 -11.75 -9.38 -4.00
CA VAL A 108 -12.47 -8.09 -4.00
C VAL A 108 -13.96 -8.29 -4.28
N GLU A 109 -14.31 -9.14 -5.24
CA GLU A 109 -15.70 -9.50 -5.53
C GLU A 109 -16.38 -10.13 -4.30
N HIS A 110 -15.71 -11.04 -3.61
CA HIS A 110 -16.24 -11.67 -2.39
C HIS A 110 -16.44 -10.66 -1.25
N LEU A 111 -15.48 -9.74 -1.06
CA LEU A 111 -15.62 -8.66 -0.08
C LEU A 111 -16.80 -7.75 -0.40
N HIS A 112 -16.99 -7.36 -1.67
CA HIS A 112 -18.13 -6.57 -2.11
C HIS A 112 -19.47 -7.27 -1.89
N GLN A 113 -19.58 -8.58 -2.18
CA GLN A 113 -20.78 -9.39 -1.93
C GLN A 113 -21.16 -9.42 -0.45
N ARG A 114 -20.19 -9.30 0.42
CA ARG A 114 -20.37 -9.21 1.89
C ARG A 114 -20.57 -7.80 2.41
N ASN A 115 -20.70 -6.79 1.52
CA ASN A 115 -20.78 -5.37 1.87
C ASN A 115 -19.55 -4.82 2.63
N ILE A 116 -18.40 -5.51 2.57
CA ILE A 116 -17.15 -5.01 3.11
C ILE A 116 -16.58 -3.99 2.13
N LYS A 117 -16.27 -2.79 2.62
CA LYS A 117 -15.70 -1.73 1.76
C LYS A 117 -14.24 -2.02 1.44
N VAL A 118 -13.85 -1.79 0.19
CA VAL A 118 -12.47 -2.00 -0.27
C VAL A 118 -11.85 -0.67 -0.61
N PHE A 119 -10.65 -0.42 -0.09
CA PHE A 119 -9.85 0.79 -0.35
C PHE A 119 -8.46 0.41 -0.85
N LEU A 120 -7.93 1.20 -1.77
CA LEU A 120 -6.54 1.11 -2.22
C LEU A 120 -5.75 2.27 -1.60
N ILE A 121 -4.70 1.95 -0.83
CA ILE A 121 -3.86 2.94 -0.15
C ILE A 121 -2.41 2.67 -0.55
N SER A 122 -1.87 3.48 -1.45
CA SER A 122 -0.58 3.25 -2.08
C SER A 122 0.35 4.44 -1.97
N GLY A 123 1.63 4.17 -1.75
CA GLY A 123 2.72 5.13 -1.94
C GLY A 123 3.06 5.38 -3.42
N GLY A 124 2.45 4.64 -4.34
CA GLY A 124 2.58 4.79 -5.77
C GLY A 124 1.73 5.93 -6.36
N PHE A 125 1.55 5.92 -7.69
CA PHE A 125 0.93 7.02 -8.42
C PHE A 125 -0.54 6.77 -8.70
N ARG A 126 -1.35 7.76 -8.36
CA ARG A 126 -2.82 7.70 -8.47
C ARG A 126 -3.30 7.32 -9.87
N CYS A 127 -2.67 7.79 -10.93
CA CYS A 127 -3.03 7.46 -12.30
C CYS A 127 -2.92 5.95 -12.61
N ILE A 128 -1.91 5.27 -12.06
CA ILE A 128 -1.74 3.81 -12.15
C ILE A 128 -2.77 3.11 -11.27
N VAL A 129 -2.92 3.57 -10.01
CA VAL A 129 -3.83 2.96 -9.04
C VAL A 129 -5.30 3.08 -9.46
N GLU A 130 -5.70 4.19 -10.10
CA GLU A 130 -7.05 4.35 -10.65
C GLU A 130 -7.35 3.36 -11.78
N HIS A 131 -6.35 3.05 -12.61
CA HIS A 131 -6.48 2.01 -13.62
C HIS A 131 -6.70 0.61 -12.99
N VAL A 132 -5.98 0.31 -11.92
CA VAL A 132 -6.15 -0.92 -11.13
C VAL A 132 -7.54 -0.97 -10.47
N ALA A 133 -7.96 0.14 -9.85
CA ALA A 133 -9.28 0.27 -9.22
C ALA A 133 -10.42 0.00 -10.21
N ALA A 134 -10.31 0.54 -11.45
CA ALA A 134 -11.30 0.30 -12.51
C ALA A 134 -11.41 -1.18 -12.87
N GLN A 135 -10.29 -1.92 -12.92
CA GLN A 135 -10.28 -3.35 -13.20
C GLN A 135 -10.93 -4.19 -12.09
N LEU A 136 -11.00 -3.66 -10.88
CA LEU A 136 -11.53 -4.33 -9.68
C LEU A 136 -12.91 -3.79 -9.25
N ASN A 137 -13.53 -2.91 -10.05
CA ASN A 137 -14.78 -2.24 -9.71
C ASN A 137 -14.73 -1.50 -8.35
N ILE A 138 -13.56 -0.95 -8.00
CA ILE A 138 -13.36 -0.13 -6.81
C ILE A 138 -13.61 1.33 -7.18
N PRO A 139 -14.49 2.06 -6.45
CA PRO A 139 -14.77 3.47 -6.74
C PRO A 139 -13.53 4.35 -6.60
N LEU A 140 -13.36 5.34 -7.47
CA LEU A 140 -12.18 6.23 -7.46
C LEU A 140 -12.02 7.03 -6.16
N HIS A 141 -13.10 7.28 -5.42
CA HIS A 141 -13.04 7.93 -4.12
C HIS A 141 -12.56 6.98 -2.99
N HIS A 142 -12.39 5.69 -3.28
CA HIS A 142 -11.73 4.71 -2.41
C HIS A 142 -10.23 4.56 -2.72
N VAL A 143 -9.68 5.40 -3.59
CA VAL A 143 -8.26 5.39 -3.95
C VAL A 143 -7.52 6.51 -3.24
N TYR A 144 -6.48 6.16 -2.49
CA TYR A 144 -5.56 7.07 -1.83
C TYR A 144 -4.15 6.78 -2.33
N ALA A 145 -3.59 7.71 -3.10
CA ALA A 145 -2.28 7.55 -3.72
C ALA A 145 -1.69 8.90 -4.11
N ASN A 146 -0.40 8.93 -4.40
CA ASN A 146 0.30 10.17 -4.74
C ASN A 146 -0.08 10.69 -6.13
N ARG A 147 -0.17 12.00 -6.28
CA ARG A 147 -0.55 12.65 -7.52
C ARG A 147 0.68 13.31 -8.16
N LEU A 148 1.03 12.87 -9.37
CA LEU A 148 2.00 13.58 -10.20
C LEU A 148 1.39 14.88 -10.70
N LYS A 149 2.23 15.92 -10.79
CA LYS A 149 1.87 17.23 -11.35
C LYS A 149 2.58 17.44 -12.69
N PHE A 150 1.89 18.08 -13.61
CA PHE A 150 2.44 18.39 -14.93
C PHE A 150 2.14 19.84 -15.30
N TYR A 151 3.07 20.46 -15.97
CA TYR A 151 2.81 21.74 -16.62
C TYR A 151 1.78 21.60 -17.74
N PHE A 152 1.31 22.72 -18.26
CA PHE A 152 0.30 22.72 -19.34
C PHE A 152 0.77 21.97 -20.58
N ASN A 153 2.07 22.07 -20.91
CA ASN A 153 2.70 21.35 -22.02
C ASN A 153 2.91 19.84 -21.77
N GLY A 154 2.54 19.33 -20.60
CA GLY A 154 2.67 17.92 -20.23
C GLY A 154 4.00 17.53 -19.56
N GLU A 155 4.94 18.46 -19.41
CA GLU A 155 6.19 18.18 -18.72
C GLU A 155 6.01 18.01 -17.20
N TYR A 156 6.92 17.28 -16.59
CA TYR A 156 6.92 17.02 -15.13
C TYR A 156 7.04 18.32 -14.32
N ALA A 157 6.13 18.50 -13.37
CA ALA A 157 6.08 19.65 -12.49
C ALA A 157 6.08 19.27 -10.98
N GLY A 158 6.56 18.07 -10.65
CA GLY A 158 6.57 17.57 -9.27
C GLY A 158 5.40 16.64 -8.95
N PHE A 159 5.09 16.53 -7.68
CA PHE A 159 3.93 15.77 -7.19
C PHE A 159 3.22 16.56 -6.11
N ASP A 160 2.03 16.11 -5.73
CA ASP A 160 1.24 16.76 -4.67
C ASP A 160 1.73 16.29 -3.30
N GLU A 161 2.54 17.10 -2.66
CA GLU A 161 3.13 16.84 -1.35
C GLU A 161 2.11 16.84 -0.20
N SER A 162 0.89 17.32 -0.44
CA SER A 162 -0.18 17.33 0.56
C SER A 162 -0.91 15.99 0.70
N GLN A 163 -0.66 15.04 -0.20
CA GLN A 163 -1.27 13.72 -0.09
C GLN A 163 -0.71 12.97 1.13
N PRO A 164 -1.56 12.37 1.99
CA PRO A 164 -1.10 11.63 3.16
C PRO A 164 -0.08 10.54 2.81
N THR A 165 -0.27 9.90 1.64
CA THR A 165 0.56 8.80 1.15
C THR A 165 1.96 9.23 0.68
N ALA A 166 2.24 10.53 0.63
CA ALA A 166 3.56 11.08 0.30
C ALA A 166 4.55 11.05 1.48
N GLU A 167 4.09 10.70 2.67
CA GLU A 167 4.89 10.73 3.91
C GLU A 167 4.91 9.37 4.62
N SER A 168 5.92 9.16 5.46
CA SER A 168 5.96 8.04 6.41
C SER A 168 4.73 8.08 7.32
N GLY A 169 4.16 6.92 7.64
CA GLY A 169 2.92 6.82 8.41
C GLY A 169 1.65 7.26 7.66
N GLY A 170 1.76 7.62 6.38
CA GLY A 170 0.65 8.12 5.57
C GLY A 170 -0.50 7.14 5.43
N LYS A 171 -0.22 5.84 5.32
CA LYS A 171 -1.26 4.80 5.26
C LYS A 171 -2.09 4.75 6.55
N GLY A 172 -1.44 4.88 7.71
CA GLY A 172 -2.14 5.00 8.99
C GLY A 172 -3.00 6.26 9.09
N LYS A 173 -2.51 7.42 8.58
CA LYS A 173 -3.31 8.65 8.52
C LYS A 173 -4.58 8.45 7.69
N VAL A 174 -4.47 7.81 6.52
CA VAL A 174 -5.63 7.50 5.67
C VAL A 174 -6.62 6.60 6.41
N ILE A 175 -6.16 5.55 7.08
CA ILE A 175 -7.05 4.64 7.83
C ILE A 175 -7.76 5.39 8.97
N SER A 176 -7.07 6.28 9.69
CA SER A 176 -7.72 7.14 10.70
C SER A 176 -8.83 8.00 10.10
N MET A 177 -8.55 8.66 8.96
CA MET A 177 -9.55 9.46 8.24
C MET A 177 -10.77 8.62 7.82
N LEU A 178 -10.54 7.40 7.31
CA LEU A 178 -11.62 6.48 6.93
C LEU A 178 -12.48 6.08 8.12
N LYS A 179 -11.86 5.78 9.25
CA LYS A 179 -12.59 5.43 10.49
C LYS A 179 -13.45 6.60 10.97
N GLU A 180 -12.95 7.81 10.91
CA GLU A 180 -13.73 9.02 11.27
C GLU A 180 -14.85 9.29 10.27
N GLN A 181 -14.55 9.28 8.98
CA GLN A 181 -15.49 9.65 7.92
C GLN A 181 -16.66 8.67 7.78
N TYR A 182 -16.38 7.38 7.90
CA TYR A 182 -17.38 6.32 7.67
C TYR A 182 -17.88 5.65 8.97
N GLY A 183 -17.29 5.97 10.11
CA GLY A 183 -17.61 5.34 11.39
C GLY A 183 -17.14 3.88 11.50
N PHE A 184 -16.15 3.47 10.69
CA PHE A 184 -15.65 2.10 10.72
C PHE A 184 -14.99 1.77 12.06
N LYS A 185 -15.37 0.62 12.62
CA LYS A 185 -14.77 0.08 13.86
C LYS A 185 -13.63 -0.88 13.54
N THR A 186 -13.83 -1.73 12.54
CA THR A 186 -12.87 -2.79 12.17
C THR A 186 -12.36 -2.54 10.75
N VAL A 187 -11.11 -2.12 10.65
CA VAL A 187 -10.40 -1.93 9.37
C VAL A 187 -9.18 -2.83 9.36
N VAL A 188 -9.02 -3.62 8.30
CA VAL A 188 -7.87 -4.51 8.10
C VAL A 188 -6.98 -3.95 7.01
N MET A 189 -5.67 -3.88 7.25
CA MET A 189 -4.65 -3.53 6.26
C MET A 189 -3.99 -4.79 5.73
N ILE A 190 -3.83 -4.89 4.41
CA ILE A 190 -3.14 -5.98 3.71
C ILE A 190 -2.05 -5.38 2.83
N GLY A 191 -0.81 -5.83 2.98
CA GLY A 191 0.30 -5.32 2.20
C GLY A 191 1.60 -6.09 2.43
N ASP A 192 2.61 -5.81 1.61
CA ASP A 192 3.90 -6.48 1.63
C ASP A 192 4.99 -5.67 2.34
N GLY A 193 4.75 -4.37 2.62
CA GLY A 193 5.74 -3.40 3.07
C GLY A 193 5.70 -3.06 4.56
N ALA A 194 6.78 -2.45 5.03
CA ALA A 194 6.89 -1.94 6.41
C ALA A 194 5.86 -0.82 6.67
N THR A 195 5.56 0.01 5.67
CA THR A 195 4.57 1.09 5.77
C THR A 195 3.15 0.58 5.99
N ASP A 196 2.85 -0.65 5.52
CA ASP A 196 1.57 -1.32 5.74
C ASP A 196 1.47 -1.88 7.16
N LEU A 197 2.56 -2.49 7.62
CA LEU A 197 2.68 -2.96 8.99
C LEU A 197 2.55 -1.81 10.00
N GLU A 198 3.19 -0.67 9.72
CA GLU A 198 3.12 0.54 10.56
C GLU A 198 1.71 1.17 10.60
N ALA A 199 0.85 0.86 9.64
CA ALA A 199 -0.54 1.32 9.65
C ALA A 199 -1.41 0.59 10.68
N CYS A 200 -0.89 -0.38 11.39
CA CYS A 200 -1.57 -1.09 12.47
C CYS A 200 -0.84 -0.89 13.81
N PRO A 201 -1.38 -0.06 14.73
CA PRO A 201 -2.59 0.75 14.63
C PRO A 201 -2.41 1.94 13.68
N PRO A 202 -3.48 2.60 13.19
CA PRO A 202 -4.89 2.56 13.57
C PRO A 202 -5.72 1.45 12.90
N ALA A 203 -5.18 0.70 11.93
CA ALA A 203 -5.85 -0.51 11.47
C ALA A 203 -6.07 -1.47 12.66
N SER A 204 -7.18 -2.19 12.63
CA SER A 204 -7.52 -3.17 13.67
C SER A 204 -6.66 -4.44 13.59
N ALA A 205 -6.21 -4.76 12.37
CA ALA A 205 -5.27 -5.85 12.09
C ALA A 205 -4.46 -5.55 10.84
N PHE A 206 -3.29 -6.20 10.76
CA PHE A 206 -2.44 -6.24 9.59
C PHE A 206 -2.25 -7.68 9.12
N ILE A 207 -2.36 -7.90 7.82
CA ILE A 207 -2.07 -9.18 7.16
C ILE A 207 -0.93 -8.94 6.18
N GLY A 208 0.19 -9.61 6.42
CA GLY A 208 1.36 -9.55 5.53
C GLY A 208 1.13 -10.36 4.26
N PHE A 209 1.45 -9.78 3.11
CA PHE A 209 1.35 -10.44 1.81
C PHE A 209 2.74 -10.69 1.22
N GLY A 210 3.02 -11.93 0.84
CA GLY A 210 4.29 -12.36 0.25
C GLY A 210 4.15 -13.08 -1.08
N GLY A 211 3.06 -12.85 -1.80
CA GLY A 211 2.81 -13.52 -3.07
C GLY A 211 3.66 -13.03 -4.23
N ASN A 212 4.13 -11.77 -4.20
CA ASN A 212 4.96 -11.17 -5.24
C ASN A 212 6.39 -10.93 -4.73
N VAL A 213 6.53 -10.34 -3.53
CA VAL A 213 7.82 -10.06 -2.89
C VAL A 213 7.77 -10.53 -1.44
N ILE A 214 8.78 -11.25 -0.99
CA ILE A 214 8.92 -11.67 0.41
C ILE A 214 9.86 -10.70 1.11
N ARG A 215 9.32 -9.95 2.07
CA ARG A 215 10.10 -9.06 2.94
C ARG A 215 10.23 -9.70 4.32
N PRO A 216 11.44 -10.12 4.73
CA PRO A 216 11.63 -10.85 5.99
C PRO A 216 11.04 -10.14 7.21
N GLN A 217 11.27 -8.83 7.35
CA GLN A 217 10.76 -8.03 8.46
C GLN A 217 9.22 -8.05 8.56
N VAL A 218 8.53 -8.01 7.41
CA VAL A 218 7.06 -8.07 7.37
C VAL A 218 6.59 -9.47 7.73
N LYS A 219 7.25 -10.50 7.19
CA LYS A 219 6.92 -11.90 7.48
C LYS A 219 7.06 -12.22 8.97
N GLU A 220 8.15 -11.79 9.61
CA GLU A 220 8.43 -12.06 11.02
C GLU A 220 7.47 -11.31 11.98
N ARG A 221 7.05 -10.11 11.58
CA ARG A 221 6.23 -9.23 12.43
C ARG A 221 4.73 -9.34 12.15
N SER A 222 4.31 -10.08 11.13
CA SER A 222 2.89 -10.28 10.80
C SER A 222 2.30 -11.40 11.64
N SER A 223 1.17 -11.15 12.29
CA SER A 223 0.40 -12.21 13.00
C SER A 223 -0.21 -13.22 12.04
N TRP A 224 -0.51 -12.78 10.82
CA TRP A 224 -0.93 -13.62 9.71
C TRP A 224 -0.19 -13.17 8.44
N TYR A 225 0.58 -14.06 7.88
CA TYR A 225 1.32 -13.87 6.64
C TYR A 225 0.84 -14.87 5.60
N VAL A 226 0.44 -14.37 4.44
CA VAL A 226 -0.10 -15.19 3.35
C VAL A 226 0.73 -14.99 2.08
N THR A 227 0.76 -15.99 1.22
CA THR A 227 1.46 -15.94 -0.07
C THR A 227 0.51 -16.00 -1.26
N SER A 228 -0.78 -16.16 -1.00
CA SER A 228 -1.82 -16.07 -2.01
C SER A 228 -3.11 -15.49 -1.44
N PHE A 229 -3.87 -14.79 -2.28
CA PHE A 229 -5.21 -14.30 -1.90
C PHE A 229 -6.23 -15.43 -1.70
N GLY A 230 -5.97 -16.61 -2.26
CA GLY A 230 -6.78 -17.81 -2.00
C GLY A 230 -6.81 -18.25 -0.53
N GLU A 231 -5.77 -17.91 0.25
CA GLU A 231 -5.77 -18.17 1.71
C GLU A 231 -6.79 -17.30 2.44
N LEU A 232 -6.93 -16.04 2.01
CA LEU A 232 -7.91 -15.10 2.56
C LEU A 232 -9.33 -15.48 2.15
N LEU A 233 -9.54 -15.86 0.89
CA LEU A 233 -10.83 -16.35 0.40
C LEU A 233 -11.31 -17.55 1.20
N LYS A 234 -10.47 -18.58 1.39
CA LYS A 234 -10.79 -19.75 2.20
C LYS A 234 -11.18 -19.40 3.63
N GLU A 235 -10.60 -18.33 4.20
CA GLU A 235 -10.95 -17.90 5.54
C GLU A 235 -12.31 -17.21 5.58
N LEU A 236 -12.62 -16.41 4.55
CA LEU A 236 -13.91 -15.73 4.42
C LEU A 236 -15.08 -16.69 4.11
N GLU A 237 -14.81 -17.84 3.48
CA GLU A 237 -15.81 -18.86 3.16
C GLU A 237 -16.26 -19.72 4.37
N LYS A 238 -15.57 -19.61 5.51
CA LYS A 238 -15.85 -20.43 6.71
C LYS A 238 -17.05 -19.96 7.55
N ILE A 239 -17.87 -19.05 7.04
CA ILE A 239 -19.00 -18.46 7.78
C ILE A 239 -20.31 -18.98 7.22
#